data_e21b0231d35b32a3662548bb148c8daa
#
_entry.id   e21b0231d35b32a3662548bb148c8daa
#
_cell.length_a   1.000
_cell.length_b   1.000
_cell.length_c   1.000
_cell.angle_alpha   90.00
_cell.angle_beta   90.00
_cell.angle_gamma   90.00
#
_symmetry.space_group_name_H-M   'P 1'
#
loop_
_entity.id
_entity.type
_entity.pdbx_description
1 polymer ?
#
loop_
_entity_poly.entity_id
_entity_poly.type
_entity_poly.pdbx_seq_one_letter_code
_entity_poly.pdbx_strand_id
1 'polypeptide(L)'
;MPGGRSRPFALRNAAIYIGAMNENNPKSPVDLELKRLEKRLEELVATLNQIKEENRALRQRQDTLTSERANLLHKNEQVRARVEAMIGRLKSMEQA
;
A
#
# COMPACT_ATOMS: atom_id res chain seq x y z
N MET A 1 10.01 -52.09 4.98
CA MET A 1 9.24 -50.87 4.76
C MET A 1 9.52 -50.16 3.45
N PRO A 2 9.25 -50.82 2.39
CA PRO A 2 9.59 -50.27 1.08
C PRO A 2 8.87 -48.97 0.78
N GLY A 3 7.59 -48.83 1.16
CA GLY A 3 6.83 -47.64 0.89
C GLY A 3 7.29 -46.43 1.67
N GLY A 4 7.71 -46.63 2.92
CA GLY A 4 8.25 -45.59 3.73
C GLY A 4 9.65 -45.15 3.38
N ARG A 5 10.38 -46.05 2.71
CA ARG A 5 11.74 -45.76 2.21
C ARG A 5 11.74 -45.13 0.85
N SER A 6 10.79 -45.46 0.00
CA SER A 6 10.77 -44.88 -1.34
C SER A 6 10.44 -43.41 -1.37
N ARG A 7 9.55 -42.94 -0.51
CA ARG A 7 9.27 -41.50 -0.40
C ARG A 7 10.45 -40.70 0.14
N PRO A 8 11.01 -41.04 1.31
CA PRO A 8 12.20 -40.34 1.78
C PRO A 8 13.37 -40.46 0.82
N PHE A 9 13.46 -41.59 0.15
CA PHE A 9 14.52 -41.81 -0.84
C PHE A 9 14.36 -40.88 -2.05
N ALA A 10 13.14 -40.71 -2.55
CA ALA A 10 12.88 -39.85 -3.69
C ALA A 10 13.11 -38.38 -3.33
N LEU A 11 12.66 -37.96 -2.15
CA LEU A 11 12.90 -36.60 -1.64
C LEU A 11 14.39 -36.38 -1.41
N ARG A 12 15.06 -37.36 -0.86
CA ARG A 12 16.49 -37.32 -0.62
C ARG A 12 17.26 -37.19 -1.92
N ASN A 13 16.88 -37.95 -2.92
CA ASN A 13 17.48 -37.86 -4.24
C ASN A 13 17.26 -36.50 -4.87
N ALA A 14 16.06 -35.99 -4.78
CA ALA A 14 15.74 -34.64 -5.26
C ALA A 14 16.57 -33.59 -4.54
N ALA A 15 16.67 -33.71 -3.22
CA ALA A 15 17.48 -32.80 -2.42
C ALA A 15 18.97 -32.90 -2.75
N ILE A 16 19.47 -34.13 -2.95
CA ILE A 16 20.84 -34.34 -3.35
C ILE A 16 21.11 -33.78 -4.75
N TYR A 17 20.15 -33.94 -5.66
CA TYR A 17 20.25 -33.36 -6.99
C TYR A 17 20.30 -31.84 -6.93
N ILE A 18 19.41 -31.25 -6.19
CA ILE A 18 19.37 -29.80 -6.02
C ILE A 18 20.63 -29.30 -5.32
N GLY A 19 21.06 -29.98 -4.26
CA GLY A 19 22.27 -29.66 -3.54
C GLY A 19 23.52 -29.85 -4.40
N ALA A 20 23.59 -30.95 -5.16
CA ALA A 20 24.71 -31.21 -6.05
C ALA A 20 24.78 -30.17 -7.18
N MET A 21 23.62 -29.74 -7.70
CA MET A 21 23.58 -28.69 -8.71
C MET A 21 24.08 -27.38 -8.13
N ASN A 22 23.69 -27.04 -6.91
CA ASN A 22 24.13 -25.82 -6.27
C ASN A 22 25.61 -25.87 -5.88
N GLU A 23 26.08 -27.01 -5.36
CA GLU A 23 27.46 -27.16 -4.93
C GLU A 23 28.43 -27.29 -6.11
N ASN A 24 28.07 -28.08 -7.09
CA ASN A 24 28.93 -28.37 -8.24
C ASN A 24 28.92 -27.25 -9.27
N ASN A 25 27.81 -26.52 -9.37
CA ASN A 25 27.66 -25.44 -10.34
C ASN A 25 26.75 -24.35 -9.80
N PRO A 26 27.27 -23.55 -8.86
CA PRO A 26 26.50 -22.46 -8.26
C PRO A 26 26.05 -21.40 -9.28
N LYS A 27 26.64 -21.40 -10.46
CA LYS A 27 26.30 -20.49 -11.54
C LYS A 27 25.50 -21.18 -12.64
N SER A 28 24.84 -22.28 -12.33
CA SER A 28 23.98 -22.95 -13.29
C SER A 28 22.86 -22.01 -13.76
N PRO A 29 22.39 -22.12 -15.00
CA PRO A 29 21.31 -21.28 -15.50
C PRO A 29 20.06 -21.33 -14.64
N VAL A 30 19.71 -22.49 -14.11
CA VAL A 30 18.54 -22.68 -13.26
C VAL A 30 18.73 -21.93 -11.93
N ASP A 31 19.88 -22.06 -11.33
CA ASP A 31 20.21 -21.40 -10.06
C ASP A 31 20.19 -19.88 -10.22
N LEU A 32 20.76 -19.38 -11.29
CA LEU A 32 20.74 -17.94 -11.59
C LEU A 32 19.32 -17.42 -11.81
N GLU A 33 18.50 -18.19 -12.52
CA GLU A 33 17.11 -17.82 -12.75
C GLU A 33 16.31 -17.79 -11.44
N LEU A 34 16.53 -18.76 -10.56
CA LEU A 34 15.88 -18.79 -9.25
C LEU A 34 16.28 -17.58 -8.42
N LYS A 35 17.54 -17.22 -8.42
CA LYS A 35 18.01 -16.03 -7.69
C LYS A 35 17.43 -14.75 -8.25
N ARG A 36 17.33 -14.66 -9.56
CA ARG A 36 16.68 -13.52 -10.22
C ARG A 36 15.22 -13.42 -9.84
N LEU A 37 14.51 -14.53 -9.82
CA LEU A 37 13.11 -14.59 -9.43
C LEU A 37 12.92 -14.20 -7.96
N GLU A 38 13.77 -14.71 -7.08
CA GLU A 38 13.74 -14.33 -5.66
C GLU A 38 13.93 -12.83 -5.49
N LYS A 39 14.90 -12.27 -6.19
CA LYS A 39 15.17 -10.84 -6.12
C LYS A 39 14.00 -10.01 -6.62
N ARG A 40 13.40 -10.42 -7.75
CA ARG A 40 12.20 -9.75 -8.26
C ARG A 40 11.04 -9.86 -7.31
N LEU A 41 10.87 -11.02 -6.70
CA LEU A 41 9.81 -11.23 -5.73
C LEU A 41 10.00 -10.33 -4.51
N GLU A 42 11.21 -10.22 -4.00
CA GLU A 42 11.52 -9.32 -2.89
C GLU A 42 11.23 -7.87 -3.25
N GLU A 43 11.63 -7.45 -4.43
CA GLU A 43 11.36 -6.11 -4.93
C GLU A 43 9.85 -5.84 -5.05
N LEU A 44 9.11 -6.82 -5.55
CA LEU A 44 7.65 -6.70 -5.68
C LEU A 44 6.97 -6.61 -4.32
N VAL A 45 7.40 -7.42 -3.36
CA VAL A 45 6.86 -7.38 -2.00
C VAL A 45 7.17 -6.03 -1.35
N ALA A 46 8.38 -5.54 -1.50
CA ALA A 46 8.77 -4.24 -0.97
C ALA A 46 7.93 -3.11 -1.59
N THR A 47 7.74 -3.15 -2.89
CA THR A 47 6.92 -2.18 -3.61
C THR A 47 5.47 -2.26 -3.16
N LEU A 48 4.94 -3.47 -2.99
CA LEU A 48 3.58 -3.66 -2.52
C LEU A 48 3.37 -3.08 -1.13
N ASN A 49 4.31 -3.32 -0.22
CA ASN A 49 4.24 -2.78 1.12
C ASN A 49 4.30 -1.25 1.11
N GLN A 50 5.13 -0.68 0.26
CA GLN A 50 5.22 0.76 0.08
C GLN A 50 3.90 1.34 -0.44
N ILE A 51 3.31 0.70 -1.43
CA ILE A 51 2.03 1.14 -1.99
C ILE A 51 0.92 1.04 -0.94
N LYS A 52 0.91 0.00 -0.13
CA LYS A 52 -0.06 -0.13 0.96
C LYS A 52 0.06 1.00 1.98
N GLU A 53 1.27 1.36 2.34
CA GLU A 53 1.50 2.46 3.28
C GLU A 53 1.09 3.80 2.67
N GLU A 54 1.43 4.03 1.42
CA GLU A 54 1.03 5.24 0.71
C GLU A 54 -0.49 5.32 0.58
N ASN A 55 -1.13 4.19 0.28
CA ASN A 55 -2.59 4.12 0.17
C ASN A 55 -3.25 4.49 1.49
N ARG A 56 -2.74 3.95 2.60
CA ARG A 56 -3.24 4.25 3.94
C ARG A 56 -3.09 5.73 4.26
N ALA A 57 -1.91 6.28 3.99
CA ALA A 57 -1.62 7.70 4.23
C ALA A 57 -2.52 8.60 3.38
N LEU A 58 -2.72 8.26 2.11
CA LEU A 58 -3.59 9.02 1.22
C LEU A 58 -5.05 8.98 1.67
N ARG A 59 -5.53 7.85 2.15
CA ARG A 59 -6.89 7.73 2.69
C ARG A 59 -7.09 8.60 3.92
N GLN A 60 -6.13 8.60 4.83
CA GLN A 60 -6.18 9.47 6.00
C GLN A 60 -6.18 10.93 5.61
N ARG A 61 -5.33 11.29 4.66
CA ARG A 61 -5.26 12.66 4.16
C ARG A 61 -6.56 13.07 3.49
N GLN A 62 -7.17 12.18 2.73
CA GLN A 62 -8.45 12.41 2.10
C GLN A 62 -9.54 12.68 3.14
N ASP A 63 -9.58 11.89 4.21
CA ASP A 63 -10.54 12.08 5.29
C ASP A 63 -10.33 13.40 5.98
N THR A 64 -9.09 13.77 6.25
CA THR A 64 -8.75 15.06 6.86
C THR A 64 -9.18 16.22 5.97
N LEU A 65 -8.89 16.15 4.68
CA LEU A 65 -9.27 17.19 3.72
C LEU A 65 -10.79 17.30 3.60
N THR A 66 -11.49 16.20 3.64
CA THR A 66 -12.96 16.20 3.60
C THR A 66 -13.53 16.89 4.82
N SER A 67 -12.98 16.61 6.00
CA SER A 67 -13.39 17.28 7.24
C SER A 67 -13.09 18.78 7.23
N GLU A 68 -11.89 19.14 6.79
CA GLU A 68 -11.49 20.54 6.67
C GLU A 68 -12.39 21.30 5.71
N ARG A 69 -12.69 20.69 4.58
CA ARG A 69 -13.61 21.27 3.61
C ARG A 69 -14.99 21.52 4.21
N ALA A 70 -15.53 20.56 4.93
CA ALA A 70 -16.81 20.68 5.58
C ALA A 70 -16.81 21.82 6.60
N ASN A 71 -15.74 21.92 7.39
CA ASN A 71 -15.58 23.00 8.38
C ASN A 71 -15.49 24.36 7.71
N LEU A 72 -14.73 24.46 6.63
CA LEU A 72 -14.58 25.70 5.87
C LEU A 72 -15.89 26.14 5.25
N LEU A 73 -16.65 25.22 4.69
CA LEU A 73 -17.97 25.52 4.15
C LEU A 73 -18.92 26.03 5.21
N HIS A 74 -18.90 25.40 6.38
CA HIS A 74 -19.72 25.83 7.49
C HIS A 74 -19.37 27.24 7.98
N LYS A 75 -18.08 27.50 8.15
CA LYS A 75 -17.60 28.86 8.52
C LYS A 75 -17.94 29.87 7.45
N ASN A 76 -17.81 29.50 6.20
CA ASN A 76 -18.16 30.41 5.10
C ASN A 76 -19.63 30.79 5.14
N GLU A 77 -20.52 29.82 5.37
CA GLU A 77 -21.93 30.08 5.50
C GLU A 77 -22.27 30.96 6.70
N GLN A 78 -21.59 30.72 7.83
CA GLN A 78 -21.78 31.57 9.02
C GLN A 78 -21.37 33.02 8.78
N VAL A 79 -20.21 33.21 8.16
CA VAL A 79 -19.73 34.55 7.81
C VAL A 79 -20.67 35.21 6.82
N ARG A 80 -21.12 34.49 5.83
CA ARG A 80 -22.05 34.96 4.82
C ARG A 80 -23.37 35.42 5.45
N ALA A 81 -23.92 34.62 6.34
CA ALA A 81 -25.14 34.95 7.05
C ALA A 81 -24.96 36.21 7.90
N ARG A 82 -23.81 36.37 8.57
CA ARG A 82 -23.52 37.57 9.35
C ARG A 82 -23.41 38.81 8.47
N VAL A 83 -22.73 38.69 7.34
CA VAL A 83 -22.61 39.79 6.38
C VAL A 83 -24.00 40.20 5.86
N GLU A 84 -24.80 39.23 5.49
CA GLU A 84 -26.18 39.48 5.02
C GLU A 84 -27.03 40.17 6.09
N ALA A 85 -26.89 39.72 7.34
CA ALA A 85 -27.58 40.36 8.45
C ALA A 85 -27.13 41.83 8.66
N MET A 86 -25.83 42.06 8.54
CA MET A 86 -25.30 43.44 8.64
C MET A 86 -25.82 44.35 7.53
N ILE A 87 -25.82 43.83 6.32
CA ILE A 87 -26.36 44.54 5.15
C ILE A 87 -27.83 44.87 5.37
N GLY A 88 -28.60 43.91 5.87
CA GLY A 88 -30.00 44.11 6.17
C GLY A 88 -30.24 45.20 7.21
N ARG A 89 -29.43 45.24 8.28
CA ARG A 89 -29.48 46.28 9.30
C ARG A 89 -29.16 47.66 8.72
N LEU A 90 -28.14 47.74 7.91
CA LEU A 90 -27.76 49.00 7.28
C LEU A 90 -28.86 49.52 6.37
N LYS A 91 -29.47 48.65 5.59
CA LYS A 91 -30.62 49.02 4.75
C LYS A 91 -31.82 49.50 5.58
N SER A 92 -32.11 48.83 6.67
CA SER A 92 -33.16 49.26 7.60
C SER A 92 -32.90 50.64 8.14
N MET A 93 -31.65 50.91 8.52
CA MET A 93 -31.27 52.23 9.06
C MET A 93 -31.36 53.32 8.01
N GLU A 94 -31.02 53.01 6.77
CA GLU A 94 -31.15 53.99 5.67
C GLU A 94 -32.60 54.36 5.38
N GLN A 95 -33.50 53.37 5.48
CA GLN A 95 -34.91 53.59 5.21
C GLN A 95 -35.68 54.24 6.36
N ALA A 96 -35.12 54.14 7.53
CA ALA A 96 -35.67 54.79 8.69
C ALA A 96 -35.26 56.26 8.71
#